data_66a481cd72a5d2bb4460d7f9222a9aec
#
_entry.id   66a481cd72a5d2bb4460d7f9222a9aec
#
_cell.length_a   1.000
_cell.length_b   1.000
_cell.length_c   1.000
_cell.angle_alpha   90.00
_cell.angle_beta   90.00
_cell.angle_gamma   90.00
#
_symmetry.space_group_name_H-M   'P 1'
#
loop_
_entity.id
_entity.type
_entity.pdbx_description
1 polymer ?
#
loop_
_entity_poly.entity_id
_entity_poly.type
_entity_poly.pdbx_seq_one_letter_code
_entity_poly.pdbx_strand_id
1 'polypeptide(L)'
;MEYKVSAGSQIPNIEISLIDGNTARLYDETSNWILLIVYRGLHCPICRDYATRFEHNLSKLQDMNTQLFFISADPLEKAKIFAEELNLKSKIGYGLGIEEMRKLGLYVSEPRPNEVDYIFPEPALFLINPKGRLHIIEISNAPFIRPDINLILRGINHIQENNYPIRGTH
;
A
#
# COMPACT_ATOMS: atom_id res chain seq x y z
N MET A 1 3.59 9.96 -21.36
CA MET A 1 4.70 9.18 -20.76
C MET A 1 4.09 8.27 -19.73
N GLU A 2 4.19 6.97 -19.94
CA GLU A 2 3.62 5.98 -19.03
C GLU A 2 4.59 5.83 -17.86
N TYR A 3 4.19 6.26 -16.68
CA TYR A 3 4.99 6.07 -15.47
C TYR A 3 4.93 4.59 -15.06
N LYS A 4 5.96 3.85 -15.37
CA LYS A 4 6.10 2.47 -14.91
C LYS A 4 7.07 2.44 -13.76
N VAL A 5 6.57 2.13 -12.56
CA VAL A 5 7.45 1.80 -11.45
C VAL A 5 8.21 0.52 -11.75
N SER A 6 9.47 0.48 -11.39
CA SER A 6 10.35 -0.67 -11.66
C SER A 6 11.02 -1.14 -10.39
N ALA A 7 11.25 -2.45 -10.29
CA ALA A 7 11.99 -3.02 -9.16
C ALA A 7 13.39 -2.37 -9.06
N GLY A 8 13.78 -1.98 -7.87
CA GLY A 8 15.04 -1.28 -7.60
C GLY A 8 15.01 0.22 -7.86
N SER A 9 13.97 0.77 -8.49
CA SER A 9 13.84 2.21 -8.64
C SER A 9 13.47 2.88 -7.31
N GLN A 10 13.76 4.17 -7.22
CA GLN A 10 13.31 4.99 -6.10
C GLN A 10 11.79 5.11 -6.14
N ILE A 11 11.13 4.94 -4.99
CA ILE A 11 9.68 5.20 -4.88
C ILE A 11 9.41 6.65 -5.27
N PRO A 12 8.35 6.95 -6.03
CA PRO A 12 7.98 8.33 -6.33
C PRO A 12 7.79 9.17 -5.06
N ASN A 13 8.24 10.41 -5.10
CA ASN A 13 8.04 11.35 -3.99
C ASN A 13 6.57 11.76 -3.92
N ILE A 14 5.83 11.06 -3.09
CA ILE A 14 4.40 11.29 -2.85
C ILE A 14 4.20 11.60 -1.38
N GLU A 15 3.56 12.72 -1.11
CA GLU A 15 3.09 13.08 0.21
C GLU A 15 1.68 12.55 0.42
N ILE A 16 1.47 11.86 1.53
CA ILE A 16 0.20 11.22 1.86
C ILE A 16 -0.40 11.92 3.07
N SER A 17 -1.64 12.36 2.95
CA SER A 17 -2.44 12.82 4.08
C SER A 17 -2.93 11.62 4.89
N LEU A 18 -2.70 11.64 6.21
CA LEU A 18 -3.09 10.58 7.13
C LEU A 18 -4.36 10.97 7.90
N ILE A 19 -5.14 9.97 8.29
CA ILE A 19 -6.40 10.20 9.03
C ILE A 19 -6.20 10.83 10.42
N ASP A 20 -5.01 10.80 10.97
CA ASP A 20 -4.65 11.43 12.25
C ASP A 20 -4.32 12.93 12.13
N GLY A 21 -4.42 13.49 10.92
CA GLY A 21 -4.13 14.89 10.63
C GLY A 21 -2.66 15.18 10.26
N ASN A 22 -1.79 14.19 10.33
CA ASN A 22 -0.40 14.30 9.91
C ASN A 22 -0.26 14.04 8.39
N THR A 23 0.93 14.31 7.87
CA THR A 23 1.35 13.88 6.53
C THR A 23 2.51 12.90 6.66
N ALA A 24 2.65 12.02 5.67
CA ALA A 24 3.76 11.11 5.56
C ALA A 24 4.26 11.05 4.12
N ARG A 25 5.54 10.76 3.94
CA ARG A 25 6.10 10.40 2.65
C ARG A 25 6.34 8.90 2.60
N LEU A 26 6.26 8.34 1.41
CA LEU A 26 6.56 6.92 1.19
C LEU A 26 8.05 6.60 1.37
N TYR A 27 8.87 7.62 1.48
CA TYR A 27 10.28 7.54 1.85
C TYR A 27 10.71 8.86 2.51
N ASP A 28 11.27 8.77 3.70
CA ASP A 28 11.70 9.92 4.51
C ASP A 28 13.09 9.74 5.14
N GLU A 29 13.91 8.85 4.57
CA GLU A 29 15.26 8.52 5.07
C GLU A 29 15.26 7.89 6.48
N THR A 30 14.14 7.35 6.91
CA THR A 30 14.10 6.54 8.13
C THR A 30 14.76 5.18 7.89
N SER A 31 15.14 4.50 8.97
CA SER A 31 15.72 3.14 8.88
C SER A 31 14.68 2.04 8.70
N ASN A 32 13.40 2.40 8.54
CA ASN A 32 12.30 1.45 8.48
C ASN A 32 12.02 0.99 7.04
N TRP A 33 11.59 -0.25 6.92
CA TRP A 33 10.91 -0.74 5.74
C TRP A 33 9.46 -0.26 5.75
N ILE A 34 8.85 -0.12 4.57
CA ILE A 34 7.43 0.21 4.43
C ILE A 34 6.76 -0.86 3.59
N LEU A 35 5.71 -1.46 4.14
CA LEU A 35 4.76 -2.28 3.40
C LEU A 35 3.54 -1.42 3.10
N LEU A 36 3.42 -0.98 1.86
CA LEU A 36 2.32 -0.14 1.38
C LEU A 36 1.27 -1.02 0.71
N ILE A 37 0.05 -0.95 1.22
CA ILE A 37 -1.12 -1.63 0.65
C ILE A 37 -2.05 -0.57 0.07
N VAL A 38 -2.23 -0.61 -1.25
CA VAL A 38 -3.22 0.20 -1.94
C VAL A 38 -4.52 -0.60 -2.02
N TYR A 39 -5.61 0.00 -1.57
CA TYR A 39 -6.93 -0.63 -1.60
C TYR A 39 -7.93 0.21 -2.39
N ARG A 40 -8.98 -0.43 -2.87
CA ARG A 40 -10.00 0.22 -3.71
C ARG A 40 -10.81 1.26 -2.97
N GLY A 41 -11.13 1.00 -1.70
CA GLY A 41 -11.89 1.87 -0.85
C GLY A 41 -12.76 1.11 0.15
N LEU A 42 -13.47 1.86 0.98
CA LEU A 42 -14.41 1.33 1.97
C LEU A 42 -15.48 0.42 1.35
N HIS A 43 -15.85 0.68 0.10
CA HIS A 43 -16.86 -0.08 -0.66
C HIS A 43 -16.43 -1.49 -1.08
N CYS A 44 -15.19 -1.88 -0.83
CA CYS A 44 -14.63 -3.15 -1.30
C CYS A 44 -14.54 -4.18 -0.15
N PRO A 45 -15.43 -5.18 -0.07
CA PRO A 45 -15.40 -6.18 1.00
C PRO A 45 -14.11 -7.00 1.03
N ILE A 46 -13.57 -7.36 -0.13
CA ILE A 46 -12.31 -8.12 -0.25
C ILE A 46 -11.14 -7.30 0.28
N CYS A 47 -11.12 -5.98 0.04
CA CYS A 47 -10.10 -5.06 0.57
C CYS A 47 -10.18 -5.00 2.10
N ARG A 48 -11.38 -4.98 2.65
CA ARG A 48 -11.61 -4.96 4.11
C ARG A 48 -11.07 -6.23 4.78
N ASP A 49 -11.37 -7.38 4.22
CA ASP A 49 -10.83 -8.66 4.71
C ASP A 49 -9.30 -8.69 4.63
N TYR A 50 -8.73 -8.29 3.51
CA TYR A 50 -7.29 -8.28 3.30
C TYR A 50 -6.56 -7.35 4.27
N ALA A 51 -7.09 -6.15 4.50
CA ALA A 51 -6.56 -5.20 5.47
C ALA A 51 -6.60 -5.75 6.90
N THR A 52 -7.71 -6.35 7.29
CA THR A 52 -7.88 -6.96 8.61
C THR A 52 -6.83 -8.05 8.86
N ARG A 53 -6.59 -8.89 7.86
CA ARG A 53 -5.61 -9.98 7.95
C ARG A 53 -4.17 -9.46 8.04
N PHE A 54 -3.83 -8.39 7.35
CA PHE A 54 -2.53 -7.73 7.54
C PHE A 54 -2.40 -7.10 8.92
N GLU A 55 -3.43 -6.42 9.40
CA GLU A 55 -3.42 -5.80 10.73
C GLU A 55 -3.24 -6.82 11.86
N HIS A 56 -3.81 -8.02 11.72
CA HIS A 56 -3.57 -9.14 12.66
C HIS A 56 -2.10 -9.56 12.74
N ASN A 57 -1.31 -9.20 11.75
CA ASN A 57 0.13 -9.47 11.70
C ASN A 57 1.00 -8.21 11.96
N LEU A 58 0.38 -7.14 12.47
CA LEU A 58 1.08 -5.87 12.68
C LEU A 58 2.30 -6.02 13.60
N SER A 59 2.19 -6.80 14.69
CA SER A 59 3.31 -7.03 15.59
C SER A 59 4.49 -7.75 14.91
N LYS A 60 4.22 -8.70 14.04
CA LYS A 60 5.27 -9.38 13.24
C LYS A 60 5.98 -8.41 12.31
N LEU A 61 5.23 -7.51 11.67
CA LEU A 61 5.81 -6.48 10.81
C LEU A 61 6.66 -5.50 11.62
N GLN A 62 6.19 -5.09 12.79
CA GLN A 62 6.95 -4.23 13.70
C GLN A 62 8.26 -4.89 14.15
N ASP A 63 8.24 -6.18 14.50
CA ASP A 63 9.43 -6.97 14.85
C ASP A 63 10.44 -7.05 13.70
N MET A 64 9.95 -6.95 12.44
CA MET A 64 10.76 -6.87 11.23
C MET A 64 11.10 -5.42 10.82
N ASN A 65 10.94 -4.46 11.72
CA ASN A 65 11.19 -3.03 11.45
C ASN A 65 10.47 -2.54 10.17
N THR A 66 9.24 -3.02 9.97
CA THR A 66 8.43 -2.73 8.78
C THR A 66 7.14 -2.02 9.18
N GLN A 67 6.97 -0.80 8.68
CA GLN A 67 5.74 -0.02 8.88
C GLN A 67 4.68 -0.48 7.89
N LEU A 68 3.46 -0.64 8.37
CA LEU A 68 2.30 -0.98 7.54
C LEU A 68 1.51 0.30 7.23
N PHE A 69 1.28 0.54 5.93
CA PHE A 69 0.48 1.65 5.42
C PHE A 69 -0.65 1.13 4.56
N PHE A 70 -1.83 1.69 4.75
CA PHE A 70 -2.95 1.55 3.80
C PHE A 70 -3.25 2.89 3.15
N ILE A 71 -3.55 2.89 1.87
CA ILE A 71 -3.92 4.10 1.13
C ILE A 71 -4.97 3.80 0.06
N SER A 72 -5.91 4.72 -0.12
CA SER A 72 -6.90 4.71 -1.20
C SER A 72 -7.24 6.12 -1.65
N ALA A 73 -8.10 6.21 -2.67
CA ALA A 73 -8.69 7.48 -3.11
C ALA A 73 -9.85 7.95 -2.23
N ASP A 74 -10.26 7.17 -1.25
CA ASP A 74 -11.34 7.55 -0.35
C ASP A 74 -11.10 8.92 0.29
N PRO A 75 -12.15 9.73 0.46
CA PRO A 75 -12.06 10.94 1.27
C PRO A 75 -11.84 10.60 2.75
N LEU A 76 -11.39 11.57 3.52
CA LEU A 76 -11.08 11.44 4.95
C LEU A 76 -12.14 10.69 5.74
N GLU A 77 -13.41 11.03 5.56
CA GLU A 77 -14.51 10.42 6.32
C GLU A 77 -14.63 8.91 6.09
N LYS A 78 -14.51 8.47 4.84
CA LYS A 78 -14.54 7.04 4.49
C LYS A 78 -13.31 6.31 5.00
N ALA A 79 -12.13 6.93 4.92
CA ALA A 79 -10.91 6.36 5.44
C ALA A 79 -10.95 6.19 6.97
N LYS A 80 -11.56 7.13 7.69
CA LYS A 80 -11.81 7.01 9.13
C LYS A 80 -12.75 5.85 9.45
N ILE A 81 -13.87 5.73 8.72
CA ILE A 81 -14.80 4.62 8.89
C ILE A 81 -14.09 3.27 8.65
N PHE A 82 -13.29 3.18 7.58
CA PHE A 82 -12.51 1.99 7.29
C PHE A 82 -11.58 1.60 8.45
N ALA A 83 -10.85 2.57 9.00
CA ALA A 83 -9.95 2.33 10.13
C ALA A 83 -10.70 1.93 11.41
N GLU A 84 -11.81 2.59 11.72
CA GLU A 84 -12.62 2.33 12.91
C GLU A 84 -13.31 0.98 12.86
N GLU A 85 -14.01 0.68 11.78
CA GLU A 85 -14.74 -0.59 11.62
C GLU A 85 -13.82 -1.81 11.62
N LEU A 86 -12.60 -1.68 11.08
CA LEU A 86 -11.62 -2.75 11.04
C LEU A 86 -10.64 -2.72 12.23
N ASN A 87 -10.78 -1.75 13.12
CA ASN A 87 -9.91 -1.55 14.28
C ASN A 87 -8.41 -1.51 13.89
N LEU A 88 -8.10 -0.78 12.81
CA LEU A 88 -6.73 -0.65 12.31
C LEU A 88 -5.90 0.30 13.18
N LYS A 89 -4.68 -0.09 13.49
CA LYS A 89 -3.67 0.69 14.25
C LYS A 89 -2.53 1.17 13.36
N SER A 90 -2.41 0.61 12.16
CA SER A 90 -1.44 1.02 11.15
C SER A 90 -1.75 2.40 10.59
N LYS A 91 -0.84 2.95 9.81
CA LYS A 91 -1.02 4.25 9.15
C LYS A 91 -2.02 4.13 8.02
N ILE A 92 -3.00 5.04 8.00
CA ILE A 92 -4.06 5.07 6.98
C ILE A 92 -3.98 6.41 6.26
N GLY A 93 -3.66 6.35 4.98
CA GLY A 93 -3.70 7.49 4.07
C GLY A 93 -5.05 7.59 3.35
N TYR A 94 -5.38 8.78 2.88
CA TYR A 94 -6.61 9.05 2.14
C TYR A 94 -6.38 10.04 1.00
N GLY A 95 -7.34 10.14 0.11
CA GLY A 95 -7.37 11.17 -0.92
C GLY A 95 -6.29 11.01 -2.00
N LEU A 96 -5.85 9.77 -2.28
CA LEU A 96 -4.87 9.52 -3.33
C LEU A 96 -5.43 9.99 -4.67
N GLY A 97 -4.76 10.99 -5.28
CA GLY A 97 -5.18 11.59 -6.53
C GLY A 97 -4.76 10.77 -7.76
N ILE A 98 -5.33 11.13 -8.91
CA ILE A 98 -5.04 10.42 -10.18
C ILE A 98 -3.55 10.51 -10.56
N GLU A 99 -2.90 11.62 -10.31
CA GLU A 99 -1.48 11.79 -10.64
C GLU A 99 -0.59 10.90 -9.77
N GLU A 100 -0.91 10.78 -8.49
CA GLU A 100 -0.21 9.88 -7.56
C GLU A 100 -0.44 8.41 -7.95
N MET A 101 -1.66 8.05 -8.31
CA MET A 101 -1.98 6.71 -8.81
C MET A 101 -1.16 6.37 -10.06
N ARG A 102 -1.05 7.32 -11.01
CA ARG A 102 -0.22 7.17 -12.21
C ARG A 102 1.26 7.03 -11.89
N LYS A 103 1.78 7.87 -11.00
CA LYS A 103 3.19 7.78 -10.54
C LYS A 103 3.52 6.42 -9.93
N LEU A 104 2.56 5.81 -9.24
CA LEU A 104 2.69 4.45 -8.68
C LEU A 104 2.42 3.34 -9.70
N GLY A 105 2.06 3.69 -10.94
CA GLY A 105 1.76 2.71 -11.98
C GLY A 105 0.49 1.89 -11.75
N LEU A 106 -0.43 2.42 -10.94
CA LEU A 106 -1.64 1.71 -10.56
C LEU A 106 -2.63 1.60 -11.72
N TYR A 107 -3.37 0.50 -11.76
CA TYR A 107 -4.62 0.45 -12.51
C TYR A 107 -5.66 1.30 -11.79
N VAL A 108 -6.44 2.04 -12.57
CA VAL A 108 -7.46 2.97 -12.06
C VAL A 108 -8.79 2.60 -12.69
N SER A 109 -9.82 2.53 -11.87
CA SER A 109 -11.19 2.23 -12.32
C SER A 109 -12.11 3.42 -12.18
N GLU A 110 -13.01 3.56 -13.16
CA GLU A 110 -14.18 4.39 -13.01
C GLU A 110 -15.24 3.66 -12.19
N PRO A 111 -15.99 4.36 -11.33
CA PRO A 111 -17.01 3.72 -10.53
C PRO A 111 -18.17 3.22 -11.39
N ARG A 112 -18.71 2.07 -11.03
CA ARG A 112 -19.99 1.58 -11.53
C ARG A 112 -21.13 2.34 -10.84
N PRO A 113 -22.36 2.33 -11.39
CA PRO A 113 -23.53 2.82 -10.67
C PRO A 113 -23.62 2.18 -9.28
N ASN A 114 -23.89 2.99 -8.26
CA ASN A 114 -24.02 2.58 -6.85
C ASN A 114 -22.73 2.12 -6.14
N GLU A 115 -21.55 2.40 -6.71
CA GLU A 115 -20.28 2.20 -6.00
C GLU A 115 -19.88 3.45 -5.21
N VAL A 116 -19.17 4.34 -5.87
CA VAL A 116 -18.70 5.64 -5.35
C VAL A 116 -18.86 6.67 -6.48
N ASP A 117 -18.58 7.93 -6.21
CA ASP A 117 -18.71 9.01 -7.21
C ASP A 117 -17.35 9.58 -7.66
N TYR A 118 -16.29 8.83 -7.44
CA TYR A 118 -14.92 9.19 -7.83
C TYR A 118 -14.17 7.96 -8.38
N ILE A 119 -13.15 8.22 -9.20
CA ILE A 119 -12.21 7.20 -9.66
C ILE A 119 -11.40 6.66 -8.47
N PHE A 120 -11.02 5.39 -8.54
CA PHE A 120 -10.28 4.75 -7.47
C PHE A 120 -9.22 3.77 -8.00
N PRO A 121 -8.15 3.49 -7.21
CA PRO A 121 -7.13 2.55 -7.62
C PRO A 121 -7.62 1.11 -7.48
N GLU A 122 -7.16 0.25 -8.35
CA GLU A 122 -7.20 -1.19 -8.13
C GLU A 122 -6.05 -1.62 -7.19
N PRO A 123 -6.10 -2.82 -6.59
CA PRO A 123 -5.16 -3.21 -5.54
C PRO A 123 -3.69 -3.21 -5.95
N ALA A 124 -2.83 -2.82 -5.04
CA ALA A 124 -1.39 -2.99 -5.18
C ALA A 124 -0.72 -3.22 -3.83
N LEU A 125 0.48 -3.79 -3.87
CA LEU A 125 1.34 -3.99 -2.72
C LEU A 125 2.77 -3.61 -3.11
N PHE A 126 3.39 -2.79 -2.28
CA PHE A 126 4.80 -2.41 -2.45
C PHE A 126 5.56 -2.65 -1.16
N LEU A 127 6.72 -3.31 -1.26
CA LEU A 127 7.70 -3.31 -0.18
C LEU A 127 8.82 -2.33 -0.53
N ILE A 128 8.99 -1.32 0.31
CA ILE A 128 9.97 -0.24 0.14
C ILE A 128 11.05 -0.43 1.20
N ASN A 129 12.30 -0.53 0.76
CA ASN A 129 13.42 -0.70 1.69
C ASN A 129 13.84 0.63 2.36
N PRO A 130 14.72 0.60 3.37
CA PRO A 130 15.16 1.81 4.09
C PRO A 130 15.86 2.87 3.23
N LYS A 131 16.26 2.52 2.01
CA LYS A 131 16.83 3.46 1.02
C LYS A 131 15.78 4.03 0.07
N GLY A 132 14.49 3.75 0.31
CA GLY A 132 13.39 4.20 -0.54
C GLY A 132 13.27 3.47 -1.87
N ARG A 133 13.92 2.30 -2.02
CA ARG A 133 13.85 1.52 -3.26
C ARG A 133 12.76 0.48 -3.21
N LEU A 134 12.07 0.32 -4.33
CA LEU A 134 11.02 -0.68 -4.50
C LEU A 134 11.64 -2.09 -4.53
N HIS A 135 11.40 -2.86 -3.48
CA HIS A 135 11.92 -4.22 -3.32
C HIS A 135 10.95 -5.28 -3.83
N ILE A 136 9.66 -5.12 -3.53
CA ILE A 136 8.57 -5.92 -4.08
C ILE A 136 7.55 -4.99 -4.72
N ILE A 137 7.05 -5.38 -5.88
CA ILE A 137 5.98 -4.69 -6.59
C ILE A 137 4.95 -5.74 -7.01
N GLU A 138 3.72 -5.55 -6.58
CA GLU A 138 2.56 -6.28 -7.07
C GLU A 138 1.45 -5.28 -7.39
N ILE A 139 0.99 -5.26 -8.64
CA ILE A 139 -0.05 -4.35 -9.11
C ILE A 139 -1.10 -5.17 -9.85
N SER A 140 -2.31 -5.18 -9.33
CA SER A 140 -3.44 -5.93 -9.86
C SER A 140 -4.46 -5.02 -10.53
N ASN A 141 -5.14 -5.52 -11.56
CA ASN A 141 -6.25 -4.81 -12.20
C ASN A 141 -7.63 -5.23 -11.69
N ALA A 142 -7.68 -6.07 -10.68
CA ALA A 142 -8.92 -6.62 -10.15
C ALA A 142 -8.82 -6.92 -8.66
N PRO A 143 -9.92 -6.82 -7.90
CA PRO A 143 -9.90 -7.03 -6.45
C PRO A 143 -9.56 -8.46 -6.01
N PHE A 144 -9.64 -9.43 -6.92
CA PHE A 144 -9.54 -10.87 -6.64
C PHE A 144 -8.11 -11.39 -6.57
N ILE A 145 -7.15 -10.67 -7.17
CA ILE A 145 -5.75 -11.11 -7.30
C ILE A 145 -4.93 -10.37 -6.26
N ARG A 146 -4.45 -11.12 -5.27
CA ARG A 146 -3.69 -10.58 -4.14
C ARG A 146 -2.63 -11.56 -3.69
N PRO A 147 -1.43 -11.08 -3.30
CA PRO A 147 -0.42 -11.94 -2.72
C PRO A 147 -0.91 -12.62 -1.42
N ASP A 148 -0.52 -13.85 -1.21
CA ASP A 148 -0.75 -14.53 0.06
C ASP A 148 0.01 -13.84 1.19
N ILE A 149 -0.69 -13.49 2.26
CA ILE A 149 -0.13 -12.70 3.37
C ILE A 149 1.00 -13.45 4.07
N ASN A 150 0.84 -14.75 4.33
CA ASN A 150 1.87 -15.53 5.00
C ASN A 150 3.13 -15.66 4.15
N LEU A 151 2.96 -15.78 2.82
CA LEU A 151 4.09 -15.81 1.90
C LEU A 151 4.83 -14.46 1.89
N ILE A 152 4.10 -13.35 1.88
CA ILE A 152 4.71 -12.00 1.95
C ILE A 152 5.48 -11.82 3.26
N LEU A 153 4.90 -12.18 4.40
CA LEU A 153 5.58 -12.06 5.70
C LEU A 153 6.87 -12.89 5.76
N ARG A 154 6.81 -14.14 5.29
CA ARG A 154 8.02 -14.98 5.18
C ARG A 154 9.04 -14.39 4.21
N GLY A 155 8.56 -13.81 3.10
CA GLY A 155 9.42 -13.14 2.12
C GLY A 155 10.14 -11.93 2.69
N ILE A 156 9.46 -11.08 3.45
CA ILE A 156 10.07 -9.91 4.12
C ILE A 156 11.16 -10.38 5.08
N ASN A 157 10.85 -11.37 5.92
CA ASN A 157 11.81 -11.93 6.86
C ASN A 157 13.04 -12.49 6.14
N HIS A 158 12.83 -13.28 5.09
CA HIS A 158 13.90 -13.85 4.29
C HIS A 158 14.79 -12.78 3.63
N ILE A 159 14.17 -11.73 3.07
CA ILE A 159 14.88 -10.60 2.46
C ILE A 159 15.81 -9.94 3.47
N GLN A 160 15.30 -9.67 4.68
CA GLN A 160 16.04 -8.96 5.72
C GLN A 160 17.16 -9.83 6.32
N GLU A 161 16.87 -11.09 6.64
CA GLU A 161 17.84 -12.00 7.26
C GLU A 161 18.99 -12.38 6.34
N ASN A 162 18.73 -12.51 5.03
CA ASN A 162 19.71 -12.99 4.06
C ASN A 162 20.27 -11.89 3.15
N ASN A 163 19.92 -10.62 3.42
CA ASN A 163 20.25 -9.51 2.54
C ASN A 163 19.95 -9.85 1.06
N TYR A 164 18.75 -10.43 0.85
CA TYR A 164 18.34 -10.93 -0.45
C TYR A 164 18.21 -9.75 -1.45
N PRO A 165 18.82 -9.85 -2.63
CA PRO A 165 18.86 -8.74 -3.57
C PRO A 165 17.47 -8.45 -4.16
N ILE A 166 17.27 -7.19 -4.57
CA ILE A 166 16.10 -6.82 -5.37
C ILE A 166 16.15 -7.63 -6.68
N ARG A 167 15.03 -8.23 -7.02
CA ARG A 167 14.91 -9.05 -8.24
C ARG A 167 14.08 -8.31 -9.29
N GLY A 168 14.18 -8.75 -10.54
CA GLY A 168 13.39 -8.20 -11.64
C GLY A 168 13.83 -6.81 -12.10
N THR A 169 15.12 -6.53 -12.05
CA THR A 169 15.71 -5.23 -12.39
C THR A 169 16.14 -5.07 -13.84
N HIS A 170 15.90 -6.08 -14.70
CA HIS A 170 16.27 -6.08 -16.13
C HIS A 170 15.06 -6.23 -17.03
#